data_b1e22f87aaa60e997f89a39d03eee7e7
#
_entry.id   b1e22f87aaa60e997f89a39d03eee7e7
#
_cell.length_a   1.000
_cell.length_b   1.000
_cell.length_c   1.000
_cell.angle_alpha   90.00
_cell.angle_beta   90.00
_cell.angle_gamma   90.00
#
_symmetry.space_group_name_H-M   'P 1'
#
loop_
_entity.id
_entity.type
_entity.pdbx_description
1 polymer ?
#
loop_
_entity_poly.entity_id
_entity_poly.type
_entity_poly.pdbx_seq_one_letter_code
_entity_poly.pdbx_strand_id
1 'polypeptide(L)'
;LNSVDFESITLEIGGKHYEVEYAKTFEQRAQGLMFRKALCEDCGMFFKFSSPKFAGMWMKNTFVPLDVAFIDRKGVITDIKPLTPHSLESVGSSKEVLYALEMNQGWFAENNIKVGDQITID
;
A
#
# COMPACT_ATOMS: atom_id res chain seq x y z
N LEU A 1 -18.05 15.85 7.47
CA LEU A 1 -17.11 14.82 7.87
C LEU A 1 -15.70 15.32 7.78
N ASN A 2 -14.90 15.00 8.76
CA ASN A 2 -13.51 15.39 8.78
C ASN A 2 -12.70 14.46 7.88
N SER A 3 -11.99 15.05 6.92
CA SER A 3 -11.02 14.27 6.17
C SER A 3 -9.78 14.07 7.02
N VAL A 4 -9.15 12.94 6.82
CA VAL A 4 -7.87 12.64 7.45
C VAL A 4 -6.79 13.19 6.54
N ASP A 5 -5.82 13.89 7.12
CA ASP A 5 -4.66 14.39 6.38
C ASP A 5 -3.55 13.35 6.36
N PHE A 6 -2.79 13.32 5.27
CA PHE A 6 -1.67 12.39 5.09
C PHE A 6 -0.39 13.17 4.81
N GLU A 7 0.67 12.79 5.49
CA GLU A 7 2.02 13.22 5.14
C GLU A 7 2.52 12.38 3.98
N SER A 8 3.58 12.85 3.33
CA SER A 8 4.26 12.09 2.29
C SER A 8 5.52 11.45 2.84
N ILE A 9 5.94 10.38 2.21
CA ILE A 9 7.15 9.66 2.54
C ILE A 9 7.82 9.27 1.23
N THR A 10 9.14 9.23 1.21
CA THR A 10 9.89 8.80 0.04
C THR A 10 10.38 7.37 0.24
N LEU A 11 10.09 6.51 -0.73
CA LEU A 11 10.52 5.12 -0.74
C LEU A 11 11.55 4.93 -1.84
N GLU A 12 12.54 4.09 -1.58
CA GLU A 12 13.48 3.63 -2.61
C GLU A 12 13.15 2.19 -2.96
N ILE A 13 12.91 1.92 -4.24
CA ILE A 13 12.63 0.58 -4.75
C ILE A 13 13.37 0.44 -6.08
N GLY A 14 14.25 -0.57 -6.17
CA GLY A 14 14.98 -0.83 -7.41
C GLY A 14 15.86 0.32 -7.86
N GLY A 15 16.41 1.09 -6.92
CA GLY A 15 17.27 2.23 -7.22
C GLY A 15 16.54 3.50 -7.60
N LYS A 16 15.21 3.49 -7.61
CA LYS A 16 14.38 4.65 -7.91
C LYS A 16 13.66 5.13 -6.66
N HIS A 17 13.37 6.42 -6.61
CA HIS A 17 12.70 7.05 -5.46
C HIS A 17 11.28 7.43 -5.85
N TYR A 18 10.34 7.12 -4.96
CA TYR A 18 8.91 7.41 -5.17
C TYR A 18 8.37 8.11 -3.93
N GLU A 19 7.65 9.20 -4.15
CA GLU A 19 6.98 9.90 -3.06
C GLU A 19 5.53 9.44 -3.02
N VAL A 20 5.12 8.89 -1.87
CA VAL A 20 3.77 8.37 -1.67
C VAL A 20 3.21 8.91 -0.36
N GLU A 21 1.90 8.81 -0.20
CA GLU A 21 1.26 9.19 1.05
C GLU A 21 1.56 8.15 2.13
N TYR A 22 1.57 8.60 3.39
CA TYR A 22 1.95 7.77 4.52
C TYR A 22 0.79 7.63 5.50
N ALA A 23 0.31 6.42 5.71
CA ALA A 23 -0.77 6.10 6.64
C ALA A 23 -0.19 5.34 7.83
N LYS A 24 -0.02 6.05 8.96
CA LYS A 24 0.59 5.47 10.16
C LYS A 24 -0.33 5.45 11.38
N THR A 25 -1.37 6.29 11.41
CA THR A 25 -2.33 6.28 12.50
C THR A 25 -3.47 5.33 12.18
N PHE A 26 -4.24 4.94 13.20
CA PHE A 26 -5.40 4.09 12.98
C PHE A 26 -6.37 4.71 11.99
N GLU A 27 -6.67 6.01 12.16
CA GLU A 27 -7.62 6.71 11.28
C GLU A 27 -7.10 6.79 9.85
N GLN A 28 -5.81 7.05 9.67
CA GLN A 28 -5.20 7.11 8.34
C GLN A 28 -5.27 5.75 7.66
N ARG A 29 -4.93 4.67 8.37
CA ARG A 29 -4.99 3.33 7.81
C ARG A 29 -6.42 2.91 7.50
N ALA A 30 -7.37 3.30 8.36
CA ALA A 30 -8.78 2.96 8.15
C ALA A 30 -9.34 3.64 6.91
N GLN A 31 -8.99 4.91 6.68
CA GLN A 31 -9.44 5.62 5.49
C GLN A 31 -8.72 5.15 4.22
N GLY A 32 -7.39 4.99 4.30
CA GLY A 32 -6.61 4.60 3.13
C GLY A 32 -6.90 5.49 1.93
N LEU A 33 -7.12 4.87 0.78
CA LEU A 33 -7.42 5.57 -0.48
C LEU A 33 -8.92 5.68 -0.75
N MET A 34 -9.77 5.54 0.29
CA MET A 34 -11.21 5.70 0.13
C MET A 34 -11.55 7.05 -0.51
N PHE A 35 -12.58 7.05 -1.34
CA PHE A 35 -13.18 8.22 -1.97
C PHE A 35 -12.30 8.89 -3.03
N ARG A 36 -11.11 8.37 -3.31
CA ARG A 36 -10.28 8.87 -4.42
C ARG A 36 -10.84 8.35 -5.73
N LYS A 37 -10.99 9.24 -6.72
CA LYS A 37 -11.53 8.88 -8.03
C LYS A 37 -10.44 8.49 -9.01
N ALA A 38 -9.23 8.95 -8.78
CA ALA A 38 -8.07 8.66 -9.60
C ALA A 38 -6.81 8.77 -8.74
N LEU A 39 -5.75 8.16 -9.23
CA LEU A 39 -4.46 8.16 -8.57
C LEU A 39 -3.41 8.37 -9.65
N CYS A 40 -2.51 9.34 -9.47
CA CYS A 40 -1.48 9.60 -10.48
C CYS A 40 -0.59 8.37 -10.65
N GLU A 41 0.14 8.30 -11.77
CA GLU A 41 0.84 7.08 -12.19
C GLU A 41 1.74 6.50 -11.10
N ASP A 42 2.56 7.33 -10.48
CA ASP A 42 3.50 6.89 -9.43
C ASP A 42 3.02 7.27 -8.03
N CYS A 43 1.73 7.55 -7.88
CA CYS A 43 1.12 7.83 -6.58
C CYS A 43 0.68 6.55 -5.91
N GLY A 44 0.60 6.60 -4.59
CA GLY A 44 0.14 5.48 -3.80
C GLY A 44 0.11 5.81 -2.33
N MET A 45 -0.10 4.79 -1.51
CA MET A 45 -0.13 4.97 -0.07
C MET A 45 0.64 3.84 0.61
N PHE A 46 1.57 4.25 1.48
CA PHE A 46 2.38 3.35 2.28
C PHE A 46 1.80 3.29 3.68
N PHE A 47 1.43 2.09 4.12
CA PHE A 47 0.80 1.83 5.41
C PHE A 47 1.85 1.26 6.36
N LYS A 48 1.90 1.79 7.57
CA LYS A 48 2.70 1.19 8.64
C LYS A 48 1.75 0.72 9.74
N PHE A 49 1.79 -0.57 10.05
CA PHE A 49 1.01 -1.14 11.13
C PHE A 49 1.68 -0.90 12.47
N SER A 50 0.92 -0.94 13.56
CA SER A 50 1.47 -0.68 14.90
C SER A 50 2.45 -1.76 15.35
N SER A 51 2.29 -2.99 14.84
CA SER A 51 3.20 -4.11 15.10
C SER A 51 3.08 -5.10 13.95
N PRO A 52 4.06 -6.00 13.78
CA PRO A 52 3.94 -7.04 12.74
C PRO A 52 2.70 -7.90 12.95
N LYS A 53 2.00 -8.18 11.86
CA LYS A 53 0.76 -8.97 11.91
C LYS A 53 0.46 -9.56 10.54
N PHE A 54 -0.43 -10.56 10.52
CA PHE A 54 -1.07 -10.99 9.28
C PHE A 54 -2.07 -9.89 8.91
N ALA A 55 -1.77 -9.13 7.87
CA ALA A 55 -2.55 -7.97 7.49
C ALA A 55 -3.59 -8.34 6.45
N GLY A 56 -4.72 -7.61 6.45
CA GLY A 56 -5.74 -7.73 5.44
C GLY A 56 -6.16 -6.36 4.96
N MET A 57 -6.39 -6.24 3.66
CA MET A 57 -6.82 -4.99 3.03
C MET A 57 -8.13 -5.23 2.31
N TRP A 58 -9.06 -4.28 2.40
CA TRP A 58 -10.31 -4.32 1.65
C TRP A 58 -10.46 -3.06 0.81
N MET A 59 -11.47 -3.05 -0.05
CA MET A 59 -11.68 -1.97 -1.00
C MET A 59 -12.99 -1.22 -0.78
N LYS A 60 -13.47 -1.22 0.47
CA LYS A 60 -14.68 -0.47 0.81
C LYS A 60 -14.48 1.00 0.43
N ASN A 61 -15.47 1.57 -0.26
CA ASN A 61 -15.47 2.97 -0.70
C ASN A 61 -14.22 3.36 -1.50
N THR A 62 -13.57 2.41 -2.14
CA THR A 62 -12.36 2.65 -2.93
C THR A 62 -12.65 2.38 -4.39
N PHE A 63 -12.51 3.41 -5.23
CA PHE A 63 -12.91 3.39 -6.64
C PHE A 63 -11.78 3.01 -7.58
N VAL A 64 -10.54 3.24 -7.16
CA VAL A 64 -9.37 3.03 -8.02
C VAL A 64 -8.93 1.57 -7.91
N PRO A 65 -8.80 0.85 -9.05
CA PRO A 65 -8.21 -0.50 -9.00
C PRO A 65 -6.77 -0.41 -8.52
N LEU A 66 -6.40 -1.24 -7.57
CA LEU A 66 -5.09 -1.19 -6.92
C LEU A 66 -4.43 -2.56 -6.91
N ASP A 67 -3.11 -2.57 -6.73
CA ASP A 67 -2.36 -3.72 -6.25
C ASP A 67 -1.78 -3.36 -4.89
N VAL A 68 -1.71 -4.33 -4.00
CA VAL A 68 -1.06 -4.17 -2.70
C VAL A 68 0.17 -5.06 -2.64
N ALA A 69 1.29 -4.46 -2.23
CA ALA A 69 2.49 -5.20 -1.83
C ALA A 69 2.52 -5.25 -0.31
N PHE A 70 2.53 -6.45 0.26
CA PHE A 70 2.74 -6.62 1.69
C PHE A 70 4.23 -6.75 1.95
N ILE A 71 4.71 -6.13 3.02
CA ILE A 71 6.14 -5.93 3.25
C ILE A 71 6.46 -6.27 4.69
N ASP A 72 7.48 -7.11 4.91
CA ASP A 72 7.87 -7.50 6.26
C ASP A 72 8.66 -6.39 6.94
N ARG A 73 9.01 -6.59 8.21
CA ARG A 73 9.71 -5.58 9.02
C ARG A 73 11.11 -5.26 8.49
N LYS A 74 11.67 -6.11 7.63
CA LYS A 74 12.98 -5.87 7.01
C LYS A 74 12.86 -5.11 5.70
N GLY A 75 11.63 -4.81 5.26
CA GLY A 75 11.39 -4.11 4.01
C GLY A 75 11.28 -5.02 2.80
N VAL A 76 11.18 -6.34 3.00
CA VAL A 76 11.09 -7.29 1.89
C VAL A 76 9.62 -7.54 1.53
N ILE A 77 9.30 -7.45 0.24
CA ILE A 77 7.95 -7.73 -0.27
C ILE A 77 7.67 -9.23 -0.14
N THR A 78 6.60 -9.57 0.58
CA THR A 78 6.19 -10.96 0.78
C THR A 78 5.12 -11.41 -0.19
N ASP A 79 4.24 -10.48 -0.60
CA ASP A 79 3.10 -10.76 -1.48
C ASP A 79 2.82 -9.53 -2.32
N ILE A 80 2.31 -9.73 -3.54
CA ILE A 80 1.70 -8.67 -4.34
C ILE A 80 0.37 -9.23 -4.82
N LYS A 81 -0.74 -8.56 -4.50
CA LYS A 81 -2.08 -9.05 -4.79
C LYS A 81 -2.98 -7.95 -5.35
N PRO A 82 -3.87 -8.29 -6.29
CA PRO A 82 -4.80 -7.31 -6.83
C PRO A 82 -5.93 -7.02 -5.85
N LEU A 83 -6.41 -5.78 -5.88
CA LEU A 83 -7.54 -5.30 -5.08
C LEU A 83 -8.61 -4.77 -6.01
N THR A 84 -9.81 -5.34 -5.92
CA THR A 84 -10.94 -4.98 -6.77
C THR A 84 -11.75 -3.85 -6.14
N PRO A 85 -12.05 -2.77 -6.89
CA PRO A 85 -12.85 -1.66 -6.34
C PRO A 85 -14.13 -2.14 -5.69
N HIS A 86 -14.47 -1.53 -4.55
CA HIS A 86 -15.68 -1.75 -3.77
C HIS A 86 -15.80 -3.14 -3.13
N SER A 87 -14.84 -4.03 -3.31
CA SER A 87 -14.89 -5.35 -2.69
C SER A 87 -14.74 -5.23 -1.17
N LEU A 88 -15.58 -5.96 -0.45
CA LEU A 88 -15.53 -6.03 1.01
C LEU A 88 -14.72 -7.23 1.49
N GLU A 89 -14.20 -8.04 0.57
CA GLU A 89 -13.34 -9.16 0.92
C GLU A 89 -12.01 -8.65 1.44
N SER A 90 -11.49 -9.29 2.47
CA SER A 90 -10.15 -8.99 2.97
C SER A 90 -9.13 -9.79 2.18
N VAL A 91 -8.19 -9.07 1.55
CA VAL A 91 -7.07 -9.69 0.84
C VAL A 91 -5.89 -9.66 1.79
N GLY A 92 -5.38 -10.84 2.15
CA GLY A 92 -4.43 -10.98 3.24
C GLY A 92 -3.01 -11.29 2.84
N SER A 93 -2.08 -10.96 3.73
CA SER A 93 -0.67 -11.34 3.59
C SER A 93 -0.49 -12.81 3.94
N SER A 94 0.50 -13.46 3.31
CA SER A 94 0.83 -14.85 3.60
C SER A 94 1.73 -15.01 4.82
N LYS A 95 2.32 -13.91 5.28
CA LYS A 95 3.24 -13.87 6.42
C LYS A 95 2.90 -12.67 7.29
N GLU A 96 3.51 -12.61 8.47
CA GLU A 96 3.45 -11.40 9.28
C GLU A 96 4.20 -10.27 8.59
N VAL A 97 3.56 -9.11 8.49
CA VAL A 97 4.12 -7.94 7.81
C VAL A 97 3.97 -6.70 8.68
N LEU A 98 4.82 -5.72 8.45
CA LEU A 98 4.76 -4.45 9.17
C LEU A 98 4.22 -3.34 8.28
N TYR A 99 4.30 -3.50 6.96
CA TYR A 99 3.93 -2.47 6.01
C TYR A 99 3.12 -3.04 4.85
N ALA A 100 2.42 -2.14 4.16
CA ALA A 100 1.79 -2.42 2.88
C ALA A 100 1.94 -1.20 1.98
N LEU A 101 2.07 -1.43 0.67
CA LEU A 101 2.12 -0.36 -0.32
C LEU A 101 1.04 -0.60 -1.36
N GLU A 102 0.10 0.34 -1.47
CA GLU A 102 -0.95 0.32 -2.48
C GLU A 102 -0.60 1.29 -3.60
N MET A 103 -0.60 0.78 -4.83
CA MET A 103 -0.34 1.53 -6.05
C MET A 103 -1.41 1.19 -7.08
N ASN A 104 -1.49 1.96 -8.17
CA ASN A 104 -2.37 1.62 -9.28
C ASN A 104 -2.16 0.17 -9.72
N GLN A 105 -3.24 -0.50 -10.07
CA GLN A 105 -3.17 -1.90 -10.53
C GLN A 105 -2.26 -2.00 -11.75
N GLY A 106 -1.33 -2.95 -11.72
CA GLY A 106 -0.33 -3.14 -12.76
C GLY A 106 0.98 -2.41 -12.52
N TRP A 107 1.02 -1.48 -11.58
CA TRP A 107 2.20 -0.62 -11.37
C TRP A 107 3.45 -1.43 -11.00
N PHE A 108 3.32 -2.41 -10.10
CA PHE A 108 4.49 -3.21 -9.68
C PHE A 108 5.07 -3.97 -10.87
N ALA A 109 4.22 -4.63 -11.65
CA ALA A 109 4.67 -5.38 -12.82
C ALA A 109 5.33 -4.46 -13.86
N GLU A 110 4.73 -3.29 -14.10
CA GLU A 110 5.27 -2.32 -15.07
C GLU A 110 6.63 -1.79 -14.67
N ASN A 111 6.93 -1.76 -13.38
CA ASN A 111 8.19 -1.26 -12.84
C ASN A 111 9.15 -2.40 -12.46
N ASN A 112 8.84 -3.63 -12.86
CA ASN A 112 9.65 -4.82 -12.60
C ASN A 112 9.90 -5.04 -11.10
N ILE A 113 8.92 -4.72 -10.27
CA ILE A 113 8.97 -4.92 -8.82
C ILE A 113 8.20 -6.21 -8.50
N LYS A 114 8.81 -7.09 -7.73
CA LYS A 114 8.25 -8.41 -7.45
C LYS A 114 8.50 -8.85 -6.03
N VAL A 115 7.84 -9.91 -5.63
CA VAL A 115 8.05 -10.55 -4.32
C VAL A 115 9.54 -10.85 -4.14
N GLY A 116 10.06 -10.53 -2.98
CA GLY A 116 11.47 -10.66 -2.66
C GLY A 116 12.25 -9.36 -2.80
N ASP A 117 11.70 -8.36 -3.47
CA ASP A 117 12.39 -7.08 -3.63
C ASP A 117 12.34 -6.29 -2.32
N GLN A 118 13.35 -5.43 -2.16
CA GLN A 118 13.54 -4.62 -0.97
C GLN A 118 12.98 -3.22 -1.18
N ILE A 119 12.21 -2.73 -0.19
CA ILE A 119 11.77 -1.35 -0.14
C ILE A 119 12.49 -0.68 1.03
N THR A 120 13.06 0.49 0.79
CA THR A 120 13.75 1.26 1.81
C THR A 120 13.03 2.59 2.01
N ILE A 121 12.84 2.98 3.26
CA ILE A 121 12.29 4.30 3.58
C ILE A 121 13.46 5.29 3.68
N ASP A 122 13.39 6.34 2.91
CA ASP A 122 14.41 7.41 2.94
C ASP A 122 14.24 8.33 4.15
#